data_c97186bcc616da340d8f3328abbd2b09
#
_entry.id   c97186bcc616da340d8f3328abbd2b09
#
_cell.length_a   1.000
_cell.length_b   1.000
_cell.length_c   1.000
_cell.angle_alpha   90.00
_cell.angle_beta   90.00
_cell.angle_gamma   90.00
#
_symmetry.space_group_name_H-M   'P 1'
#
loop_
_entity.id
_entity.type
_entity.pdbx_description
1 polymer ?
#
loop_
_entity_poly.entity_id
_entity_poly.type
_entity_poly.pdbx_seq_one_letter_code
_entity_poly.pdbx_strand_id
1 'polypeptide(L)'
;AGASFLMWLGEQVNEFGVGNGISIILFAGIISRIPNSVESIVVGIAGGSMHWAWSIFIVLGILLLVVLVVFVSDAERRIPVQYAKRQVGRKMYGGQSTHLPMKVNMSGVLPVIFAQSIASLPVTIWSFIGIPDEGTVARGIYNAIDTASIPYMVVYFLMIIAFSYFYATIQFNPIEISNNLKKNGGFIPGFRPGKPTSDFISKVLSKITLFGAIYLGIVAICPLIAGKIIDAFTDFGNLAIGGTSVIIVVGVALETVKALESQMLMRQYKGFLE
;
A
#
# COMPACT_ATOMS: atom_id res chain seq x y z
N ALA A 1 -22.36 2.67 -15.95
CA ALA A 1 -21.70 2.97 -17.24
C ALA A 1 -20.24 3.45 -17.05
N GLY A 2 -19.95 4.50 -16.26
CA GLY A 2 -18.59 5.02 -16.11
C GLY A 2 -17.61 4.03 -15.46
N ALA A 3 -18.01 3.34 -14.41
CA ALA A 3 -17.18 2.33 -13.75
C ALA A 3 -16.83 1.15 -14.68
N SER A 4 -17.81 0.69 -15.49
CA SER A 4 -17.60 -0.38 -16.45
C SER A 4 -16.65 0.03 -17.58
N PHE A 5 -16.71 1.30 -18.00
CA PHE A 5 -15.77 1.86 -18.98
C PHE A 5 -14.34 1.92 -18.41
N LEU A 6 -14.18 2.36 -17.16
CA LEU A 6 -12.87 2.39 -16.49
C LEU A 6 -12.30 0.98 -16.28
N MET A 7 -13.13 -0.01 -15.95
CA MET A 7 -12.70 -1.41 -15.88
C MET A 7 -12.19 -1.91 -17.24
N TRP A 8 -12.98 -1.69 -18.30
CA TRP A 8 -12.56 -2.06 -19.65
C TRP A 8 -11.25 -1.38 -20.06
N LEU A 9 -11.11 -0.08 -19.76
CA LEU A 9 -9.86 0.64 -20.02
C LEU A 9 -8.69 0.04 -19.23
N GLY A 10 -8.90 -0.33 -17.97
CA GLY A 10 -7.89 -1.00 -17.14
C GLY A 10 -7.46 -2.35 -17.72
N GLU A 11 -8.42 -3.13 -18.24
CA GLU A 11 -8.11 -4.40 -18.92
C GLU A 11 -7.29 -4.18 -20.21
N GLN A 12 -7.60 -3.15 -20.99
CA GLN A 12 -6.81 -2.80 -22.18
C GLN A 12 -5.37 -2.42 -21.82
N VAL A 13 -5.18 -1.70 -20.72
CA VAL A 13 -3.83 -1.38 -20.21
C VAL A 13 -3.09 -2.62 -19.71
N ASN A 14 -3.77 -3.57 -19.09
CA ASN A 14 -3.17 -4.85 -18.68
C ASN A 14 -2.73 -5.70 -19.90
N GLU A 15 -3.48 -5.68 -20.97
CA GLU A 15 -3.25 -6.54 -22.15
C GLU A 15 -2.19 -5.95 -23.08
N PHE A 16 -2.23 -4.65 -23.34
CA PHE A 16 -1.36 -3.97 -24.31
C PHE A 16 -0.34 -3.01 -23.69
N GLY A 17 -0.47 -2.70 -22.39
CA GLY A 17 0.35 -1.74 -21.68
C GLY A 17 1.40 -2.37 -20.78
N VAL A 18 1.80 -1.61 -19.76
CA VAL A 18 2.80 -2.01 -18.76
C VAL A 18 2.21 -1.88 -17.36
N GLY A 19 2.40 -2.90 -16.54
CA GLY A 19 1.95 -2.89 -15.14
C GLY A 19 0.46 -3.19 -14.99
N ASN A 20 -0.11 -2.79 -13.85
CA ASN A 20 -1.52 -3.02 -13.54
C ASN A 20 -2.37 -1.83 -13.98
N GLY A 21 -3.25 -2.02 -14.97
CA GLY A 21 -4.07 -0.95 -15.55
C GLY A 21 -5.00 -0.27 -14.55
N ILE A 22 -5.58 -1.01 -13.61
CA ILE A 22 -6.45 -0.43 -12.57
C ILE A 22 -5.63 0.48 -11.66
N SER A 23 -4.43 0.06 -11.27
CA SER A 23 -3.51 0.86 -10.46
C SER A 23 -3.11 2.15 -11.16
N ILE A 24 -2.84 2.10 -12.47
CA ILE A 24 -2.49 3.28 -13.28
C ILE A 24 -3.67 4.26 -13.37
N ILE A 25 -4.90 3.78 -13.51
CA ILE A 25 -6.09 4.63 -13.53
C ILE A 25 -6.27 5.34 -12.17
N LEU A 26 -6.10 4.61 -11.06
CA LEU A 26 -6.14 5.20 -9.72
C LEU A 26 -5.04 6.25 -9.53
N PHE A 27 -3.83 5.96 -9.98
CA PHE A 27 -2.70 6.88 -9.98
C PHE A 27 -3.00 8.16 -10.76
N ALA A 28 -3.53 8.06 -11.98
CA ALA A 28 -3.93 9.21 -12.78
C ALA A 28 -5.02 10.05 -12.09
N GLY A 29 -6.01 9.39 -11.47
CA GLY A 29 -7.07 10.06 -10.72
C GLY A 29 -6.56 10.85 -9.50
N ILE A 30 -5.50 10.38 -8.84
CA ILE A 30 -4.87 11.07 -7.72
C ILE A 30 -4.01 12.23 -8.21
N ILE A 31 -3.19 12.00 -9.24
CA ILE A 31 -2.32 13.05 -9.81
C ILE A 31 -3.15 14.22 -10.37
N SER A 32 -4.31 13.94 -10.95
CA SER A 32 -5.19 15.00 -11.47
C SER A 32 -5.65 16.00 -10.41
N ARG A 33 -5.60 15.65 -9.13
CA ARG A 33 -5.95 16.54 -8.00
C ARG A 33 -4.78 17.36 -7.47
N ILE A 34 -3.53 17.01 -7.81
CA ILE A 34 -2.34 17.73 -7.34
C ILE A 34 -2.34 19.20 -7.74
N PRO A 35 -2.68 19.57 -9.00
CA PRO A 35 -2.73 20.99 -9.40
C PRO A 35 -3.67 21.81 -8.52
N ASN A 36 -4.87 21.30 -8.23
CA ASN A 36 -5.84 22.00 -7.37
C ASN A 36 -5.33 22.14 -5.93
N SER A 37 -4.61 21.14 -5.42
CA SER A 37 -4.01 21.22 -4.08
C SER A 37 -2.88 22.26 -4.02
N VAL A 38 -2.07 22.36 -5.07
CA VAL A 38 -1.02 23.39 -5.19
C VAL A 38 -1.63 24.78 -5.30
N GLU A 39 -2.67 24.93 -6.14
CA GLU A 39 -3.41 26.19 -6.27
C GLU A 39 -3.99 26.63 -4.92
N SER A 40 -4.62 25.74 -4.17
CA SER A 40 -5.16 26.01 -2.85
C SER A 40 -4.09 26.56 -1.89
N ILE A 41 -2.89 25.95 -1.88
CA ILE A 41 -1.77 26.40 -1.05
C ILE A 41 -1.31 27.81 -1.47
N VAL A 42 -1.16 28.05 -2.78
CA VAL A 42 -0.74 29.37 -3.32
C VAL A 42 -1.75 30.46 -2.99
N VAL A 43 -3.04 30.18 -3.17
CA VAL A 43 -4.14 31.10 -2.83
C VAL A 43 -4.18 31.36 -1.33
N GLY A 44 -3.96 30.34 -0.50
CA GLY A 44 -3.90 30.48 0.95
C GLY A 44 -2.76 31.41 1.42
N ILE A 45 -1.59 31.31 0.79
CA ILE A 45 -0.45 32.20 1.08
C ILE A 45 -0.76 33.64 0.59
N ALA A 46 -1.27 33.80 -0.64
CA ALA A 46 -1.57 35.07 -1.24
C ALA A 46 -2.71 35.81 -0.50
N GLY A 47 -3.70 35.04 0.00
CA GLY A 47 -4.82 35.57 0.79
C GLY A 47 -4.48 35.86 2.25
N GLY A 48 -3.27 35.55 2.74
CA GLY A 48 -2.84 35.81 4.12
C GLY A 48 -3.45 34.84 5.15
N SER A 49 -4.24 33.85 4.73
CA SER A 49 -4.82 32.82 5.61
C SER A 49 -3.78 31.79 6.08
N MET A 50 -2.64 31.69 5.38
CA MET A 50 -1.57 30.74 5.68
C MET A 50 -0.20 31.42 5.62
N HIS A 51 0.59 31.25 6.68
CA HIS A 51 1.97 31.76 6.68
C HIS A 51 2.85 30.87 5.77
N TRP A 52 3.75 31.46 4.99
CA TRP A 52 4.62 30.75 4.04
C TRP A 52 5.43 29.60 4.66
N ALA A 53 5.76 29.70 5.95
CA ALA A 53 6.47 28.65 6.67
C ALA A 53 5.69 27.31 6.75
N TRP A 54 4.34 27.38 6.81
CA TRP A 54 3.51 26.18 6.81
C TRP A 54 3.54 25.43 5.48
N SER A 55 3.65 26.15 4.36
CA SER A 55 3.77 25.51 3.05
C SER A 55 5.07 24.72 2.93
N ILE A 56 6.17 25.23 3.45
CA ILE A 56 7.44 24.49 3.50
C ILE A 56 7.30 23.26 4.38
N PHE A 57 6.65 23.37 5.54
CA PHE A 57 6.43 22.22 6.43
C PHE A 57 5.58 21.14 5.77
N ILE A 58 4.54 21.50 5.02
CA ILE A 58 3.70 20.56 4.26
C ILE A 58 4.52 19.85 3.18
N VAL A 59 5.27 20.58 2.37
CA VAL A 59 6.10 19.99 1.31
C VAL A 59 7.15 19.06 1.88
N LEU A 60 7.84 19.44 2.95
CA LEU A 60 8.81 18.58 3.63
C LEU A 60 8.15 17.35 4.23
N GLY A 61 6.96 17.49 4.82
CA GLY A 61 6.19 16.37 5.36
C GLY A 61 5.80 15.35 4.27
N ILE A 62 5.34 15.82 3.12
CA ILE A 62 5.00 14.97 1.97
C ILE A 62 6.25 14.27 1.44
N LEU A 63 7.37 14.98 1.28
CA LEU A 63 8.63 14.38 0.84
C LEU A 63 9.11 13.30 1.80
N LEU A 64 9.06 13.56 3.10
CA LEU A 64 9.42 12.58 4.13
C LEU A 64 8.52 11.34 4.07
N LEU A 65 7.21 11.54 3.89
CA LEU A 65 6.27 10.42 3.70
C LEU A 65 6.60 9.61 2.44
N VAL A 66 6.89 10.27 1.32
CA VAL A 66 7.28 9.59 0.07
C VAL A 66 8.52 8.74 0.29
N VAL A 67 9.58 9.32 0.88
CA VAL A 67 10.82 8.59 1.18
C VAL A 67 10.57 7.39 2.08
N LEU A 68 9.75 7.55 3.12
CA LEU A 68 9.39 6.48 4.05
C LEU A 68 8.60 5.37 3.35
N VAL A 69 7.65 5.74 2.46
CA VAL A 69 6.86 4.75 1.70
C VAL A 69 7.75 3.99 0.73
N VAL A 70 8.65 4.65 0.00
CA VAL A 70 9.60 4.00 -0.91
C VAL A 70 10.49 3.02 -0.14
N PHE A 71 11.07 3.47 0.97
CA PHE A 71 12.00 2.66 1.77
C PHE A 71 11.35 1.36 2.29
N VAL A 72 10.13 1.46 2.82
CA VAL A 72 9.44 0.28 3.37
C VAL A 72 8.83 -0.60 2.26
N SER A 73 8.35 0.00 1.16
CA SER A 73 7.78 -0.78 0.04
C SER A 73 8.83 -1.61 -0.69
N ASP A 74 10.09 -1.16 -0.66
CA ASP A 74 11.21 -1.89 -1.27
C ASP A 74 11.90 -2.85 -0.27
N ALA A 75 11.57 -2.75 1.02
CA ALA A 75 12.12 -3.61 2.05
C ALA A 75 11.62 -5.04 1.88
N GLU A 76 12.56 -5.99 1.85
CA GLU A 76 12.26 -7.42 1.77
C GLU A 76 13.05 -8.22 2.80
N ARG A 77 12.42 -9.27 3.34
CA ARG A 77 13.09 -10.26 4.16
C ARG A 77 13.49 -11.45 3.30
N ARG A 78 14.78 -11.70 3.17
CA ARG A 78 15.32 -12.85 2.42
C ARG A 78 15.48 -14.05 3.34
N ILE A 79 14.71 -15.11 3.07
CA ILE A 79 14.83 -16.39 3.77
C ILE A 79 15.78 -17.27 2.96
N PRO A 80 16.90 -17.77 3.54
CA PRO A 80 17.82 -18.64 2.81
C PRO A 80 17.17 -19.99 2.53
N VAL A 81 17.23 -20.43 1.27
CA VAL A 81 16.76 -21.72 0.80
C VAL A 81 17.93 -22.45 0.15
N GLN A 82 18.15 -23.69 0.52
CA GLN A 82 19.17 -24.54 -0.08
C GLN A 82 18.50 -25.63 -0.91
N TYR A 83 19.02 -25.87 -2.10
CA TYR A 83 18.60 -26.97 -2.95
C TYR A 83 19.60 -28.13 -2.85
N ALA A 84 19.06 -29.35 -2.75
CA ALA A 84 19.88 -30.55 -2.72
C ALA A 84 20.67 -30.70 -4.03
N LYS A 85 21.97 -31.01 -3.90
CA LYS A 85 22.80 -31.29 -5.07
C LYS A 85 22.29 -32.58 -5.75
N ARG A 86 21.99 -32.50 -7.04
CA ARG A 86 21.60 -33.65 -7.85
C ARG A 86 22.80 -34.11 -8.67
N GLN A 87 23.21 -35.34 -8.50
CA GLN A 87 24.25 -35.97 -9.31
C GLN A 87 23.56 -36.64 -10.51
N VAL A 88 23.86 -36.20 -11.73
CA VAL A 88 23.41 -36.82 -12.96
C VAL A 88 24.66 -37.29 -13.70
N GLY A 89 24.96 -38.61 -13.61
CA GLY A 89 26.18 -39.20 -14.12
C GLY A 89 27.43 -38.74 -13.36
N ARG A 90 28.47 -38.29 -14.09
CA ARG A 90 29.74 -37.78 -13.53
C ARG A 90 29.72 -36.29 -13.20
N LYS A 91 28.65 -35.55 -13.54
CA LYS A 91 28.52 -34.10 -13.29
C LYS A 91 27.58 -33.84 -12.13
N MET A 92 28.04 -33.02 -11.20
CA MET A 92 27.21 -32.47 -10.11
C MET A 92 26.47 -31.25 -10.62
N TYR A 93 25.12 -31.33 -10.59
CA TYR A 93 24.24 -30.19 -10.87
C TYR A 93 23.51 -29.78 -9.56
N GLY A 94 23.45 -28.50 -9.29
CA GLY A 94 22.74 -27.97 -8.13
C GLY A 94 23.68 -27.63 -6.96
N GLY A 95 23.08 -27.16 -5.88
CA GLY A 95 23.80 -26.63 -4.72
C GLY A 95 23.85 -25.12 -4.71
N GLN A 96 23.06 -24.43 -5.56
CA GLN A 96 22.88 -22.99 -5.41
C GLN A 96 22.04 -22.70 -4.16
N SER A 97 22.59 -21.93 -3.26
CA SER A 97 21.80 -21.29 -2.21
C SER A 97 21.08 -20.11 -2.83
N THR A 98 19.77 -20.16 -2.79
CA THR A 98 18.92 -19.06 -3.22
C THR A 98 18.15 -18.50 -2.02
N HIS A 99 17.48 -17.40 -2.20
CA HIS A 99 16.72 -16.76 -1.14
C HIS A 99 15.26 -16.66 -1.57
N LEU A 100 14.34 -16.90 -0.65
CA LEU A 100 12.92 -16.62 -0.82
C LEU A 100 12.68 -15.17 -0.37
N PRO A 101 12.47 -14.21 -1.29
CA PRO A 101 12.20 -12.84 -0.92
C PRO A 101 10.76 -12.71 -0.41
N MET A 102 10.57 -12.15 0.78
CA MET A 102 9.28 -11.81 1.35
C MET A 102 9.23 -10.29 1.56
N LYS A 103 8.41 -9.60 0.79
CA LYS A 103 8.25 -8.15 0.92
C LYS A 103 7.61 -7.81 2.27
N VAL A 104 8.02 -6.71 2.89
CA VAL A 104 7.43 -6.22 4.14
C VAL A 104 5.99 -5.80 3.94
N ASN A 105 5.71 -5.13 2.82
CA ASN A 105 4.35 -4.80 2.42
C ASN A 105 3.84 -5.80 1.37
N MET A 106 3.47 -7.01 1.82
CA MET A 106 2.94 -8.07 0.95
C MET A 106 1.52 -7.78 0.48
N SER A 107 0.73 -7.14 1.32
CA SER A 107 -0.68 -6.85 1.04
C SER A 107 -0.87 -5.69 0.05
N GLY A 108 0.20 -4.93 -0.25
CA GLY A 108 0.13 -3.76 -1.11
C GLY A 108 -0.71 -2.63 -0.53
N VAL A 109 -1.43 -1.93 -1.39
CA VAL A 109 -2.26 -0.77 -1.04
C VAL A 109 -3.72 -1.16 -0.79
N LEU A 110 -4.15 -2.33 -1.25
CA LEU A 110 -5.54 -2.78 -1.22
C LEU A 110 -6.17 -2.76 0.17
N PRO A 111 -5.51 -3.21 1.27
CA PRO A 111 -6.08 -3.15 2.61
C PRO A 111 -6.48 -1.75 3.04
N VAL A 112 -5.67 -0.75 2.66
CA VAL A 112 -5.92 0.66 3.02
C VAL A 112 -7.14 1.20 2.27
N ILE A 113 -7.28 0.86 0.97
CA ILE A 113 -8.42 1.26 0.14
C ILE A 113 -9.72 0.67 0.70
N PHE A 114 -9.74 -0.63 1.07
CA PHE A 114 -10.92 -1.25 1.64
C PHE A 114 -11.25 -0.70 3.03
N ALA A 115 -10.26 -0.52 3.89
CA ALA A 115 -10.44 0.08 5.21
C ALA A 115 -11.04 1.49 5.09
N GLN A 116 -10.52 2.32 4.17
CA GLN A 116 -11.03 3.66 3.93
C GLN A 116 -12.46 3.65 3.39
N SER A 117 -12.74 2.76 2.44
CA SER A 117 -14.09 2.65 1.86
C SER A 117 -15.13 2.31 2.92
N ILE A 118 -14.83 1.36 3.81
CA ILE A 118 -15.74 0.96 4.89
C ILE A 118 -15.82 2.04 5.96
N ALA A 119 -14.70 2.63 6.37
CA ALA A 119 -14.68 3.68 7.38
C ALA A 119 -15.42 4.96 6.93
N SER A 120 -15.45 5.25 5.63
CA SER A 120 -16.17 6.41 5.09
C SER A 120 -17.68 6.17 4.88
N LEU A 121 -18.16 4.90 4.89
CA LEU A 121 -19.58 4.59 4.70
C LEU A 121 -20.51 5.31 5.70
N PRO A 122 -20.25 5.32 7.03
CA PRO A 122 -21.12 5.99 7.98
C PRO A 122 -21.22 7.50 7.71
N VAL A 123 -20.11 8.16 7.38
CA VAL A 123 -20.09 9.59 7.02
C VAL A 123 -20.90 9.84 5.76
N THR A 124 -20.76 8.99 4.76
CA THR A 124 -21.50 9.09 3.49
C THR A 124 -22.99 8.90 3.70
N ILE A 125 -23.40 7.90 4.49
CA ILE A 125 -24.83 7.69 4.81
C ILE A 125 -25.39 8.91 5.52
N TRP A 126 -24.65 9.47 6.47
CA TRP A 126 -25.10 10.66 7.21
C TRP A 126 -25.24 11.89 6.33
N SER A 127 -24.41 12.04 5.31
CA SER A 127 -24.52 13.15 4.36
C SER A 127 -25.84 13.15 3.56
N PHE A 128 -26.50 12.00 3.41
CA PHE A 128 -27.82 11.88 2.79
C PHE A 128 -28.97 12.19 3.76
N ILE A 129 -28.79 11.93 5.06
CA ILE A 129 -29.83 12.14 6.08
C ILE A 129 -29.87 13.62 6.51
N GLY A 130 -28.76 14.34 6.36
CA GLY A 130 -28.60 15.72 6.82
C GLY A 130 -27.82 15.78 8.15
N ILE A 131 -27.23 16.95 8.41
CA ILE A 131 -26.46 17.17 9.63
C ILE A 131 -27.43 17.33 10.81
N PRO A 132 -27.29 16.56 11.91
CA PRO A 132 -28.16 16.65 13.08
C PRO A 132 -28.04 17.98 13.79
N ASP A 133 -29.12 18.44 14.40
CA ASP A 133 -29.18 19.68 15.18
C ASP A 133 -28.22 19.62 16.38
N GLU A 134 -27.69 20.81 16.73
CA GLU A 134 -26.79 20.97 17.89
C GLU A 134 -27.50 20.61 19.20
N GLY A 135 -26.81 19.86 20.06
CA GLY A 135 -27.36 19.40 21.35
C GLY A 135 -28.03 18.04 21.32
N THR A 136 -28.16 17.38 20.15
CA THR A 136 -28.73 16.05 20.03
C THR A 136 -27.64 14.97 20.19
N VAL A 137 -28.01 13.81 20.77
CA VAL A 137 -27.11 12.64 20.83
C VAL A 137 -26.59 12.23 19.44
N ALA A 138 -27.44 12.41 18.43
CA ALA A 138 -27.09 12.19 17.04
C ALA A 138 -25.91 13.06 16.56
N ARG A 139 -25.81 14.31 17.03
CA ARG A 139 -24.69 15.22 16.75
C ARG A 139 -23.38 14.70 17.39
N GLY A 140 -23.45 14.15 18.59
CA GLY A 140 -22.31 13.53 19.25
C GLY A 140 -21.75 12.33 18.47
N ILE A 141 -22.66 11.48 17.95
CA ILE A 141 -22.30 10.34 17.10
C ILE A 141 -21.72 10.83 15.76
N TYR A 142 -22.31 11.83 15.13
CA TYR A 142 -21.81 12.42 13.90
C TYR A 142 -20.38 12.96 14.07
N ASN A 143 -20.13 13.72 15.12
CA ASN A 143 -18.79 14.26 15.43
C ASN A 143 -17.75 13.16 15.74
N ALA A 144 -18.18 12.01 16.28
CA ALA A 144 -17.30 10.87 16.52
C ALA A 144 -16.96 10.11 15.22
N ILE A 145 -17.84 10.13 14.24
CA ILE A 145 -17.69 9.44 12.94
C ILE A 145 -16.95 10.33 11.94
N ASP A 146 -16.91 11.64 12.16
CA ASP A 146 -16.23 12.58 11.27
C ASP A 146 -14.77 12.18 11.03
N THR A 147 -14.32 12.33 9.78
CA THR A 147 -12.97 11.94 9.31
C THR A 147 -11.84 12.61 10.08
N ALA A 148 -12.09 13.80 10.64
CA ALA A 148 -11.13 14.52 11.48
C ALA A 148 -11.17 14.07 12.95
N SER A 149 -12.06 13.18 13.36
CA SER A 149 -12.21 12.76 14.76
C SER A 149 -11.16 11.70 15.18
N ILE A 150 -10.76 11.72 16.45
CA ILE A 150 -9.85 10.70 17.00
C ILE A 150 -10.47 9.30 16.96
N PRO A 151 -11.76 9.09 17.33
CA PRO A 151 -12.40 7.78 17.22
C PRO A 151 -12.37 7.22 15.80
N TYR A 152 -12.62 8.05 14.78
CA TYR A 152 -12.51 7.62 13.38
C TYR A 152 -11.09 7.13 13.05
N MET A 153 -10.06 7.87 13.43
CA MET A 153 -8.66 7.50 13.16
C MET A 153 -8.30 6.16 13.81
N VAL A 154 -8.79 5.90 15.04
CA VAL A 154 -8.55 4.62 15.74
C VAL A 154 -9.26 3.47 15.04
N VAL A 155 -10.52 3.62 14.67
CA VAL A 155 -11.29 2.60 13.94
C VAL A 155 -10.64 2.32 12.58
N TYR A 156 -10.25 3.36 11.87
CA TYR A 156 -9.59 3.26 10.58
C TYR A 156 -8.26 2.49 10.68
N PHE A 157 -7.44 2.79 11.71
CA PHE A 157 -6.21 2.08 11.99
C PHE A 157 -6.42 0.59 12.24
N LEU A 158 -7.39 0.24 13.09
CA LEU A 158 -7.74 -1.14 13.39
C LEU A 158 -8.24 -1.88 12.14
N MET A 159 -9.03 -1.21 11.31
CA MET A 159 -9.50 -1.77 10.04
C MET A 159 -8.35 -2.04 9.07
N ILE A 160 -7.36 -1.14 8.97
CA ILE A 160 -6.17 -1.37 8.15
C ILE A 160 -5.45 -2.63 8.61
N ILE A 161 -5.25 -2.81 9.92
CA ILE A 161 -4.62 -4.02 10.47
C ILE A 161 -5.43 -5.26 10.12
N ALA A 162 -6.75 -5.24 10.35
CA ALA A 162 -7.62 -6.38 10.08
C ALA A 162 -7.58 -6.78 8.60
N PHE A 163 -7.72 -5.82 7.69
CA PHE A 163 -7.66 -6.08 6.25
C PHE A 163 -6.27 -6.50 5.78
N SER A 164 -5.19 -6.00 6.38
CA SER A 164 -3.84 -6.42 6.04
C SER A 164 -3.62 -7.89 6.37
N TYR A 165 -4.11 -8.37 7.52
CA TYR A 165 -4.07 -9.80 7.86
C TYR A 165 -4.94 -10.64 6.93
N PHE A 166 -6.15 -10.17 6.64
CA PHE A 166 -7.06 -10.86 5.73
C PHE A 166 -6.45 -11.04 4.34
N TYR A 167 -5.88 -9.98 3.78
CA TYR A 167 -5.21 -10.02 2.48
C TYR A 167 -3.96 -10.89 2.47
N ALA A 168 -3.13 -10.81 3.51
CA ALA A 168 -1.93 -11.63 3.61
C ALA A 168 -2.24 -13.12 3.60
N THR A 169 -3.33 -13.56 4.26
CA THR A 169 -3.76 -14.96 4.28
C THR A 169 -4.31 -15.45 2.95
N ILE A 170 -4.91 -14.57 2.15
CA ILE A 170 -5.40 -14.92 0.80
C ILE A 170 -4.24 -15.00 -0.19
N GLN A 171 -3.33 -14.05 -0.15
CA GLN A 171 -2.28 -13.90 -1.14
C GLN A 171 -1.14 -14.88 -0.94
N PHE A 172 -0.88 -15.30 0.28
CA PHE A 172 0.19 -16.20 0.64
C PHE A 172 -0.33 -17.46 1.33
N ASN A 173 -0.15 -18.61 0.66
CA ASN A 173 -0.42 -19.91 1.24
C ASN A 173 0.90 -20.59 1.68
N PRO A 174 1.25 -20.59 2.98
CA PRO A 174 2.49 -21.16 3.49
C PRO A 174 2.62 -22.66 3.19
N ILE A 175 1.49 -23.36 3.12
CA ILE A 175 1.44 -24.82 2.85
C ILE A 175 1.85 -25.07 1.40
N GLU A 176 1.33 -24.29 0.47
CA GLU A 176 1.65 -24.42 -0.95
C GLU A 176 3.11 -24.09 -1.22
N ILE A 177 3.64 -23.01 -0.63
CA ILE A 177 5.05 -22.64 -0.74
C ILE A 177 5.96 -23.76 -0.20
N SER A 178 5.64 -24.32 0.97
CA SER A 178 6.39 -25.42 1.56
C SER A 178 6.36 -26.68 0.68
N ASN A 179 5.21 -27.00 0.09
CA ASN A 179 5.06 -28.14 -0.80
C ASN A 179 5.84 -27.94 -2.12
N ASN A 180 5.82 -26.73 -2.67
CA ASN A 180 6.60 -26.38 -3.87
C ASN A 180 8.10 -26.44 -3.62
N LEU A 181 8.57 -25.96 -2.47
CA LEU A 181 9.96 -26.11 -2.04
C LEU A 181 10.34 -27.61 -1.94
N LYS A 182 9.50 -28.41 -1.29
CA LYS A 182 9.73 -29.86 -1.16
C LYS A 182 9.78 -30.57 -2.51
N LYS A 183 8.85 -30.26 -3.44
CA LYS A 183 8.82 -30.84 -4.79
C LYS A 183 10.07 -30.52 -5.59
N ASN A 184 10.61 -29.32 -5.42
CA ASN A 184 11.81 -28.84 -6.11
C ASN A 184 13.12 -29.25 -5.40
N GLY A 185 13.05 -30.06 -4.32
CA GLY A 185 14.22 -30.47 -3.55
C GLY A 185 14.87 -29.36 -2.74
N GLY A 186 14.14 -28.25 -2.50
CA GLY A 186 14.57 -27.13 -1.66
C GLY A 186 14.20 -27.34 -0.20
N PHE A 187 15.03 -26.86 0.70
CA PHE A 187 14.78 -26.87 2.13
C PHE A 187 15.32 -25.59 2.79
N ILE A 188 14.72 -25.20 3.90
CA ILE A 188 15.20 -24.11 4.73
C ILE A 188 16.17 -24.68 5.77
N PRO A 189 17.42 -24.16 5.87
CA PRO A 189 18.38 -24.63 6.86
C PRO A 189 17.79 -24.59 8.28
N GLY A 190 17.88 -25.70 9.01
CA GLY A 190 17.33 -25.86 10.36
C GLY A 190 15.89 -26.36 10.44
N PHE A 191 15.16 -26.49 9.32
CA PHE A 191 13.78 -27.00 9.30
C PHE A 191 13.63 -28.19 8.38
N ARG A 192 12.90 -29.23 8.83
CA ARG A 192 12.59 -30.38 7.98
C ARG A 192 11.58 -29.98 6.89
N PRO A 193 11.75 -30.45 5.63
CA PRO A 193 10.78 -30.22 4.56
C PRO A 193 9.38 -30.70 4.95
N GLY A 194 8.35 -29.92 4.60
CA GLY A 194 6.95 -30.20 4.88
C GLY A 194 6.35 -29.31 5.97
N LYS A 195 5.55 -29.87 6.87
CA LYS A 195 4.81 -29.13 7.90
C LYS A 195 5.66 -28.19 8.76
N PRO A 196 6.86 -28.57 9.28
CA PRO A 196 7.68 -27.65 10.05
C PRO A 196 8.14 -26.41 9.27
N THR A 197 8.40 -26.59 7.96
CA THR A 197 8.74 -25.48 7.06
C THR A 197 7.53 -24.55 6.84
N SER A 198 6.34 -25.11 6.65
CA SER A 198 5.09 -24.35 6.54
C SER A 198 4.81 -23.53 7.80
N ASP A 199 4.97 -24.14 8.99
CA ASP A 199 4.76 -23.46 10.27
C ASP A 199 5.75 -22.33 10.50
N PHE A 200 7.02 -22.53 10.10
CA PHE A 200 8.03 -21.46 10.13
C PHE A 200 7.66 -20.30 9.21
N ILE A 201 7.33 -20.60 7.95
CA ILE A 201 6.94 -19.57 6.96
C ILE A 201 5.70 -18.80 7.45
N SER A 202 4.71 -19.50 8.01
CA SER A 202 3.51 -18.89 8.58
C SER A 202 3.82 -17.91 9.74
N LYS A 203 4.72 -18.30 10.64
CA LYS A 203 5.17 -17.43 11.74
C LYS A 203 5.90 -16.19 11.23
N VAL A 204 6.77 -16.34 10.24
CA VAL A 204 7.49 -15.22 9.62
C VAL A 204 6.51 -14.30 8.91
N LEU A 205 5.58 -14.85 8.12
CA LEU A 205 4.54 -14.12 7.43
C LEU A 205 3.71 -13.27 8.40
N SER A 206 3.21 -13.87 9.47
CA SER A 206 2.40 -13.16 10.47
C SER A 206 3.14 -11.96 11.09
N LYS A 207 4.44 -12.13 11.43
CA LYS A 207 5.25 -11.05 11.99
C LYS A 207 5.51 -9.92 10.98
N ILE A 208 5.80 -10.27 9.72
CA ILE A 208 6.02 -9.30 8.65
C ILE A 208 4.72 -8.54 8.35
N THR A 209 3.60 -9.26 8.29
CA THR A 209 2.28 -8.67 8.06
C THR A 209 1.89 -7.69 9.17
N LEU A 210 2.17 -8.03 10.44
CA LEU A 210 1.91 -7.12 11.56
C LEU A 210 2.71 -5.82 11.42
N PHE A 211 4.00 -5.94 11.14
CA PHE A 211 4.85 -4.76 10.94
C PHE A 211 4.37 -3.91 9.75
N GLY A 212 4.09 -4.56 8.60
CA GLY A 212 3.55 -3.88 7.41
C GLY A 212 2.21 -3.21 7.66
N ALA A 213 1.30 -3.86 8.43
CA ALA A 213 -0.01 -3.31 8.77
C ALA A 213 0.09 -2.07 9.67
N ILE A 214 0.94 -2.12 10.71
CA ILE A 214 1.20 -0.97 11.58
C ILE A 214 1.79 0.18 10.78
N TYR A 215 2.77 -0.11 9.94
CA TYR A 215 3.37 0.88 9.04
C TYR A 215 2.34 1.54 8.13
N LEU A 216 1.51 0.75 7.42
CA LEU A 216 0.45 1.27 6.56
C LEU A 216 -0.54 2.13 7.33
N GLY A 217 -0.91 1.72 8.54
CA GLY A 217 -1.79 2.46 9.42
C GLY A 217 -1.20 3.82 9.83
N ILE A 218 0.07 3.86 10.20
CA ILE A 218 0.77 5.11 10.57
C ILE A 218 0.81 6.06 9.37
N VAL A 219 1.23 5.57 8.19
CA VAL A 219 1.32 6.39 6.98
C VAL A 219 -0.06 6.89 6.53
N ALA A 220 -1.11 6.09 6.67
CA ALA A 220 -2.48 6.49 6.32
C ALA A 220 -3.04 7.59 7.26
N ILE A 221 -2.69 7.53 8.55
CA ILE A 221 -3.20 8.46 9.57
C ILE A 221 -2.35 9.73 9.67
N CYS A 222 -1.05 9.66 9.38
CA CYS A 222 -0.13 10.79 9.51
C CYS A 222 -0.63 12.08 8.84
N PRO A 223 -1.12 12.10 7.59
CA PRO A 223 -1.68 13.29 6.98
C PRO A 223 -3.00 13.77 7.58
N LEU A 224 -3.82 12.86 8.13
CA LEU A 224 -5.05 13.25 8.83
C LEU A 224 -4.71 14.02 10.12
N ILE A 225 -3.69 13.56 10.86
CA ILE A 225 -3.17 14.28 12.03
C ILE A 225 -2.53 15.60 11.62
N ALA A 226 -1.71 15.60 10.56
CA ALA A 226 -1.08 16.82 10.07
C ALA A 226 -2.10 17.85 9.62
N GLY A 227 -3.16 17.44 8.89
CA GLY A 227 -4.27 18.32 8.52
C GLY A 227 -4.92 18.94 9.73
N LYS A 228 -5.24 18.15 10.75
CA LYS A 228 -5.85 18.64 11.99
C LYS A 228 -4.96 19.64 12.76
N ILE A 229 -3.65 19.42 12.76
CA ILE A 229 -2.69 20.34 13.36
C ILE A 229 -2.67 21.66 12.56
N ILE A 230 -2.64 21.58 11.23
CA ILE A 230 -2.63 22.76 10.37
C ILE A 230 -3.92 23.54 10.54
N ASP A 231 -5.08 22.88 10.55
CA ASP A 231 -6.38 23.53 10.77
C ASP A 231 -6.48 24.23 12.13
N ALA A 232 -5.79 23.70 13.16
CA ALA A 232 -5.75 24.33 14.49
C ALA A 232 -4.90 25.61 14.54
N PHE A 233 -3.94 25.78 13.63
CA PHE A 233 -3.03 26.92 13.58
C PHE A 233 -3.30 27.87 12.40
N THR A 234 -4.12 27.46 11.45
CA THR A 234 -4.45 28.23 10.25
C THR A 234 -5.94 28.07 9.95
N ASP A 235 -6.60 29.13 9.53
CA ASP A 235 -7.99 29.07 9.02
C ASP A 235 -8.07 28.44 7.62
N PHE A 236 -7.08 27.64 7.25
CA PHE A 236 -6.96 27.00 5.96
C PHE A 236 -7.63 25.62 6.00
N GLY A 237 -8.95 25.61 5.74
CA GLY A 237 -9.74 24.39 5.71
C GLY A 237 -9.34 23.43 4.60
N ASN A 238 -9.06 22.19 4.96
CA ASN A 238 -8.93 21.00 4.10
C ASN A 238 -7.78 20.98 3.10
N LEU A 239 -6.62 20.52 3.55
CA LEU A 239 -5.63 19.93 2.66
C LEU A 239 -6.14 18.57 2.15
N ALA A 240 -6.57 18.55 0.90
CA ALA A 240 -7.17 17.37 0.26
C ALA A 240 -6.17 16.23 -0.05
N ILE A 241 -4.94 16.29 0.45
CA ILE A 241 -3.92 15.26 0.23
C ILE A 241 -3.99 14.23 1.36
N GLY A 242 -4.76 13.18 1.16
CA GLY A 242 -4.84 12.06 2.10
C GLY A 242 -3.58 11.17 2.04
N GLY A 243 -3.18 10.59 3.19
CA GLY A 243 -2.06 9.64 3.27
C GLY A 243 -2.23 8.43 2.36
N THR A 244 -3.44 7.99 2.17
CA THR A 244 -3.80 6.93 1.22
C THR A 244 -3.37 7.28 -0.20
N SER A 245 -3.57 8.54 -0.62
CA SER A 245 -3.17 8.99 -1.96
C SER A 245 -1.66 8.90 -2.16
N VAL A 246 -0.86 9.27 -1.16
CA VAL A 246 0.61 9.16 -1.22
C VAL A 246 1.05 7.69 -1.33
N ILE A 247 0.46 6.80 -0.53
CA ILE A 247 0.77 5.37 -0.57
C ILE A 247 0.45 4.79 -1.95
N ILE A 248 -0.72 5.13 -2.52
CA ILE A 248 -1.14 4.65 -3.83
C ILE A 248 -0.20 5.17 -4.92
N VAL A 249 0.08 6.46 -4.95
CA VAL A 249 0.96 7.07 -5.97
C VAL A 249 2.34 6.44 -5.94
N VAL A 250 2.97 6.35 -4.78
CA VAL A 250 4.31 5.77 -4.65
C VAL A 250 4.30 4.27 -4.93
N GLY A 251 3.31 3.53 -4.41
CA GLY A 251 3.18 2.10 -4.64
C GLY A 251 3.03 1.75 -6.12
N VAL A 252 2.14 2.44 -6.83
CA VAL A 252 1.92 2.24 -8.27
C VAL A 252 3.14 2.65 -9.09
N ALA A 253 3.80 3.77 -8.74
CA ALA A 253 5.02 4.19 -9.42
C ALA A 253 6.12 3.13 -9.31
N LEU A 254 6.38 2.60 -8.11
CA LEU A 254 7.37 1.54 -7.89
C LEU A 254 7.01 0.24 -8.63
N GLU A 255 5.75 -0.15 -8.61
CA GLU A 255 5.27 -1.35 -9.31
C GLU A 255 5.42 -1.21 -10.82
N THR A 256 5.08 -0.04 -11.37
CA THR A 256 5.21 0.26 -12.81
C THR A 256 6.67 0.28 -13.24
N VAL A 257 7.57 0.90 -12.46
CA VAL A 257 9.02 0.90 -12.74
C VAL A 257 9.57 -0.53 -12.77
N LYS A 258 9.23 -1.36 -11.78
CA LYS A 258 9.65 -2.77 -11.74
C LYS A 258 9.10 -3.60 -12.92
N ALA A 259 7.86 -3.32 -13.34
CA ALA A 259 7.28 -3.94 -14.52
C ALA A 259 8.01 -3.53 -15.80
N LEU A 260 8.37 -2.25 -15.94
CA LEU A 260 9.17 -1.74 -17.05
C LEU A 260 10.55 -2.38 -17.09
N GLU A 261 11.26 -2.42 -15.97
CA GLU A 261 12.58 -3.07 -15.87
C GLU A 261 12.51 -4.54 -16.31
N SER A 262 11.51 -5.30 -15.86
CA SER A 262 11.35 -6.69 -16.23
C SER A 262 11.08 -6.87 -17.73
N GLN A 263 10.29 -5.98 -18.35
CA GLN A 263 10.04 -6.02 -19.79
C GLN A 263 11.26 -5.63 -20.61
N MET A 264 12.05 -4.65 -20.15
CA MET A 264 13.30 -4.26 -20.80
C MET A 264 14.32 -5.40 -20.79
N LEU A 265 14.48 -6.09 -19.65
CA LEU A 265 15.36 -7.24 -19.56
C LEU A 265 14.95 -8.36 -20.53
N MET A 266 13.66 -8.65 -20.64
CA MET A 266 13.17 -9.65 -21.60
C MET A 266 13.43 -9.28 -23.06
N ARG A 267 13.40 -8.01 -23.42
CA ARG A 267 13.72 -7.54 -24.78
C ARG A 267 15.21 -7.63 -25.11
N GLN A 268 16.10 -7.36 -24.14
CA GLN A 268 17.54 -7.52 -24.33
C GLN A 268 17.95 -8.98 -24.56
N TYR A 269 17.28 -9.95 -23.93
CA TYR A 269 17.55 -11.36 -24.17
C TYR A 269 17.10 -11.86 -25.55
N LYS A 270 16.08 -11.26 -26.17
CA LYS A 270 15.66 -11.63 -27.53
C LYS A 270 16.65 -11.18 -28.61
N GLY A 271 17.38 -10.09 -28.40
CA GLY A 271 18.41 -9.59 -29.33
C GLY A 271 19.72 -10.41 -29.33
N PHE A 272 19.87 -11.39 -28.43
CA PHE A 272 21.03 -12.30 -28.40
C PHE A 272 20.76 -13.65 -29.07
N LEU A 273 19.53 -13.93 -29.50
CA LEU A 273 19.09 -15.19 -30.11
C LEU A 273 18.74 -15.06 -31.61
N GLU A 274 18.83 -13.87 -32.16
CA GLU A 274 18.88 -13.57 -33.61
C GLU A 274 20.33 -13.25 -34.04
#